data_73e30063c2282f0eaf3ef3d7c35e31a1
#
_entry.id   73e30063c2282f0eaf3ef3d7c35e31a1
#
_cell.length_a   1.000
_cell.length_b   1.000
_cell.length_c   1.000
_cell.angle_alpha   90.00
_cell.angle_beta   90.00
_cell.angle_gamma   90.00
#
_symmetry.space_group_name_H-M   'P 1'
#
loop_
_entity.id
_entity.type
_entity.pdbx_description
1 polymer ?
#
loop_
_entity_poly.entity_id
_entity_poly.type
_entity_poly.pdbx_seq_one_letter_code
_entity_poly.pdbx_strand_id
1 'polypeptide(L)'
;MRSYIITKKSEQLDWSKVPALNIDTCQWLADAGIETKAQLCYDADYIHVRFETKEANIRAQETGDIGRPCEDSCMEFFFCPMPENKYYFNIEMNFNRCIYLGIGSNRHDLCRMIQHDKNPLAAETVKTEDGWQLTYHIPVAFIQRFFPEFKAESGAMMRGNFYKCGDFTVQPHYYTWNPIEGDKADFHLSEYFGKLYFE
;
A
#
# COMPACT_ATOMS: atom_id res chain seq x y z
N MET A 1 -12.99 -8.91 9.70
CA MET A 1 -12.31 -8.68 8.40
C MET A 1 -13.04 -7.55 7.69
N ARG A 2 -12.32 -6.47 7.34
CA ARG A 2 -12.87 -5.30 6.65
C ARG A 2 -13.02 -5.58 5.14
N SER A 3 -13.83 -4.77 4.47
CA SER A 3 -13.98 -4.79 3.01
C SER A 3 -13.99 -3.38 2.44
N TYR A 4 -13.56 -3.26 1.18
CA TYR A 4 -13.53 -2.01 0.45
C TYR A 4 -13.95 -2.25 -1.01
N ILE A 5 -14.62 -1.28 -1.61
CA ILE A 5 -15.00 -1.30 -3.03
C ILE A 5 -14.02 -0.42 -3.80
N ILE A 6 -13.27 -1.04 -4.71
CA ILE A 6 -12.41 -0.34 -5.65
C ILE A 6 -13.31 0.18 -6.78
N THR A 7 -13.51 1.48 -6.83
CA THR A 7 -14.40 2.10 -7.81
C THR A 7 -13.78 2.13 -9.20
N LYS A 8 -14.62 1.97 -10.22
CA LYS A 8 -14.17 2.16 -11.60
C LYS A 8 -13.86 3.63 -11.84
N LYS A 9 -12.69 3.93 -12.40
CA LYS A 9 -12.29 5.30 -12.73
C LYS A 9 -13.20 5.89 -13.80
N SER A 10 -13.66 7.13 -13.60
CA SER A 10 -14.29 7.93 -14.64
C SER A 10 -13.27 8.32 -15.72
N GLU A 11 -13.71 8.91 -16.83
CA GLU A 11 -12.81 9.36 -17.91
C GLU A 11 -11.62 10.16 -17.38
N GLN A 12 -11.85 11.08 -16.46
CA GLN A 12 -10.82 11.82 -15.74
C GLN A 12 -10.77 11.35 -14.28
N LEU A 13 -9.57 11.04 -13.78
CA LEU A 13 -9.36 10.64 -12.39
C LEU A 13 -9.66 11.81 -11.45
N ASP A 14 -10.66 11.62 -10.59
CA ASP A 14 -11.11 12.58 -9.59
C ASP A 14 -11.17 11.89 -8.22
N TRP A 15 -10.14 12.09 -7.43
CA TRP A 15 -10.00 11.49 -6.11
C TRP A 15 -11.09 11.91 -5.11
N SER A 16 -11.76 13.06 -5.34
CA SER A 16 -12.86 13.49 -4.45
C SER A 16 -14.08 12.56 -4.52
N LYS A 17 -14.20 11.79 -5.60
CA LYS A 17 -15.29 10.84 -5.84
C LYS A 17 -14.94 9.40 -5.45
N VAL A 18 -13.68 9.13 -5.14
CA VAL A 18 -13.23 7.79 -4.73
C VAL A 18 -13.38 7.66 -3.22
N PRO A 19 -14.13 6.68 -2.70
CA PRO A 19 -14.27 6.47 -1.27
C PRO A 19 -12.91 6.24 -0.60
N ALA A 20 -12.72 6.79 0.60
CA ALA A 20 -11.51 6.54 1.38
C ALA A 20 -11.73 5.41 2.39
N LEU A 21 -10.69 4.62 2.62
CA LEU A 21 -10.57 3.74 3.78
C LEU A 21 -9.60 4.37 4.79
N ASN A 22 -9.84 4.16 6.09
CA ASN A 22 -8.98 4.66 7.15
C ASN A 22 -8.01 3.57 7.61
N ILE A 23 -6.73 3.93 7.69
CA ILE A 23 -5.68 3.09 8.27
C ILE A 23 -5.55 3.53 9.73
N ASP A 24 -6.48 3.05 10.57
CA ASP A 24 -6.79 3.61 11.88
C ASP A 24 -6.57 2.66 13.06
N THR A 25 -6.11 1.45 12.80
CA THR A 25 -5.80 0.51 13.87
C THR A 25 -4.32 0.62 14.24
N CYS A 26 -4.04 1.33 15.33
CA CYS A 26 -2.70 1.39 15.91
C CYS A 26 -2.38 0.04 16.59
N GLN A 27 -1.22 -0.53 16.29
CA GLN A 27 -0.82 -1.84 16.79
C GLN A 27 0.60 -1.84 17.34
N TRP A 28 0.85 -2.69 18.32
CA TRP A 28 2.15 -3.02 18.96
C TRP A 28 2.88 -1.88 19.66
N LEU A 29 2.62 -0.63 19.32
CA LEU A 29 3.22 0.56 19.94
C LEU A 29 2.13 1.50 20.46
N ALA A 30 2.54 2.51 21.21
CA ALA A 30 1.64 3.60 21.62
C ALA A 30 1.19 4.41 20.39
N ASP A 31 -0.05 4.90 20.44
CA ASP A 31 -0.62 5.71 19.38
C ASP A 31 0.19 7.01 19.19
N ALA A 32 0.67 7.22 17.98
CA ALA A 32 1.43 8.40 17.59
C ALA A 32 0.55 9.58 17.14
N GLY A 33 -0.77 9.42 17.15
CA GLY A 33 -1.72 10.45 16.71
C GLY A 33 -1.66 10.71 15.20
N ILE A 34 -1.24 9.73 14.40
CA ILE A 34 -1.15 9.83 12.95
C ILE A 34 -2.49 9.39 12.33
N GLU A 35 -3.06 10.24 11.49
CA GLU A 35 -4.26 9.93 10.73
C GLU A 35 -3.87 9.60 9.28
N THR A 36 -4.20 8.40 8.82
CA THR A 36 -3.87 7.98 7.46
C THR A 36 -5.08 7.37 6.78
N LYS A 37 -5.25 7.69 5.49
CA LYS A 37 -6.29 7.11 4.64
C LYS A 37 -5.70 6.67 3.31
N ALA A 38 -6.36 5.70 2.67
CA ALA A 38 -6.06 5.27 1.32
C ALA A 38 -7.33 5.28 0.45
N GLN A 39 -7.15 5.41 -0.84
CA GLN A 39 -8.18 5.40 -1.87
C GLN A 39 -7.69 4.57 -3.05
N LEU A 40 -8.57 3.74 -3.61
CA LEU A 40 -8.28 2.95 -4.80
C LEU A 40 -9.39 3.10 -5.83
N CYS A 41 -8.97 3.27 -7.08
CA CYS A 41 -9.84 3.09 -8.22
C CYS A 41 -9.09 2.34 -9.34
N TYR A 42 -9.78 1.91 -10.37
CA TYR A 42 -9.20 1.13 -11.45
C TYR A 42 -9.74 1.53 -12.82
N ASP A 43 -8.96 1.25 -13.83
CA ASP A 43 -9.39 1.21 -15.24
C ASP A 43 -8.86 -0.08 -15.90
N ALA A 44 -8.91 -0.16 -17.23
CA ALA A 44 -8.46 -1.35 -17.96
C ALA A 44 -6.95 -1.62 -17.80
N ASP A 45 -6.15 -0.58 -17.57
CA ASP A 45 -4.69 -0.63 -17.62
C ASP A 45 -4.04 -0.58 -16.23
N TYR A 46 -4.72 0.06 -15.25
CA TYR A 46 -4.11 0.36 -13.95
C TYR A 46 -5.05 0.17 -12.76
N ILE A 47 -4.46 -0.19 -11.61
CA ILE A 47 -5.01 0.10 -10.30
C ILE A 47 -4.33 1.38 -9.81
N HIS A 48 -5.10 2.43 -9.60
CA HIS A 48 -4.63 3.71 -9.08
C HIS A 48 -4.75 3.72 -7.57
N VAL A 49 -3.69 4.12 -6.89
CA VAL A 49 -3.61 4.14 -5.43
C VAL A 49 -3.22 5.53 -4.97
N ARG A 50 -3.91 6.04 -3.96
CA ARG A 50 -3.57 7.27 -3.26
C ARG A 50 -3.60 7.04 -1.78
N PHE A 51 -2.57 7.53 -1.10
CA PHE A 51 -2.54 7.68 0.35
C PHE A 51 -2.48 9.16 0.73
N GLU A 52 -3.03 9.47 1.88
CA GLU A 52 -2.90 10.77 2.53
C GLU A 52 -2.71 10.55 4.02
N THR A 53 -1.70 11.19 4.60
CA THR A 53 -1.43 11.08 6.04
C THR A 53 -1.19 12.46 6.64
N LYS A 54 -1.67 12.64 7.89
CA LYS A 54 -1.31 13.74 8.75
C LYS A 54 -0.19 13.28 9.65
N GLU A 55 1.02 13.77 9.38
CA GLU A 55 2.25 13.40 10.06
C GLU A 55 3.18 14.61 10.11
N ALA A 56 3.31 15.21 11.29
CA ALA A 56 4.04 16.46 11.44
C ALA A 56 5.57 16.32 11.17
N ASN A 57 6.14 15.17 11.50
CA ASN A 57 7.59 14.92 11.43
C ASN A 57 7.90 13.85 10.39
N ILE A 58 7.87 14.23 9.11
CA ILE A 58 8.19 13.32 8.02
C ILE A 58 9.69 12.98 8.05
N ARG A 59 10.02 11.71 8.27
CA ARG A 59 11.36 11.18 8.04
C ARG A 59 11.46 10.67 6.60
N ALA A 60 12.48 11.09 5.85
CA ALA A 60 12.71 10.68 4.47
C ALA A 60 14.23 10.69 4.19
N GLN A 61 14.93 9.67 4.65
CA GLN A 61 16.38 9.50 4.51
C GLN A 61 16.75 8.40 3.54
N GLU A 62 15.94 7.34 3.52
CA GLU A 62 16.16 6.21 2.63
C GLU A 62 15.93 6.59 1.17
N THR A 63 16.88 6.18 0.33
CA THR A 63 16.88 6.42 -1.11
C THR A 63 17.48 5.22 -1.86
N GLY A 64 17.29 5.18 -3.18
CA GLY A 64 17.93 4.17 -4.03
C GLY A 64 17.19 2.83 -4.06
N ASP A 65 17.77 1.90 -4.82
CA ASP A 65 17.08 0.67 -5.25
C ASP A 65 16.99 -0.39 -4.16
N ILE A 66 17.82 -0.32 -3.15
CA ILE A 66 17.88 -1.29 -2.03
C ILE A 66 17.61 -0.64 -0.67
N GLY A 67 17.18 0.64 -0.66
CA GLY A 67 16.80 1.34 0.57
C GLY A 67 15.64 0.63 1.29
N ARG A 68 15.45 0.97 2.55
CA ARG A 68 14.43 0.38 3.43
C ARG A 68 13.38 1.43 3.77
N PRO A 69 12.36 1.63 2.91
CA PRO A 69 11.37 2.70 3.11
C PRO A 69 10.64 2.61 4.46
N CYS A 70 10.48 1.42 5.04
CA CYS A 70 9.85 1.20 6.35
C CYS A 70 10.62 1.87 7.52
N GLU A 71 11.93 2.16 7.35
CA GLU A 71 12.70 2.91 8.34
C GLU A 71 12.32 4.40 8.38
N ASP A 72 11.69 4.90 7.33
CA ASP A 72 11.18 6.25 7.17
C ASP A 72 9.67 6.35 7.43
N SER A 73 9.11 7.55 7.28
CA SER A 73 7.67 7.75 7.13
C SER A 73 7.20 7.02 5.89
N CYS A 74 6.55 5.87 6.06
CA CYS A 74 6.26 4.92 5.00
C CYS A 74 4.77 4.64 4.90
N MET A 75 4.29 4.45 3.67
CA MET A 75 2.96 3.95 3.35
C MET A 75 3.08 2.67 2.54
N GLU A 76 2.24 1.67 2.87
CA GLU A 76 2.38 0.34 2.30
C GLU A 76 1.03 -0.21 1.84
N PHE A 77 1.06 -0.92 0.73
CA PHE A 77 -0.06 -1.71 0.24
C PHE A 77 0.42 -3.11 -0.11
N PHE A 78 -0.05 -4.10 0.65
CA PHE A 78 0.18 -5.52 0.36
C PHE A 78 -1.10 -6.11 -0.20
N PHE A 79 -1.03 -6.81 -1.32
CA PHE A 79 -2.21 -7.38 -1.92
C PHE A 79 -1.96 -8.72 -2.62
N CYS A 80 -2.93 -9.59 -2.49
CA CYS A 80 -3.00 -10.89 -3.13
C CYS A 80 -3.99 -10.79 -4.30
N PRO A 81 -3.54 -10.74 -5.57
CA PRO A 81 -4.40 -10.54 -6.73
C PRO A 81 -5.42 -11.66 -6.92
N MET A 82 -5.02 -12.90 -6.59
CA MET A 82 -5.87 -14.09 -6.68
C MET A 82 -6.23 -14.54 -5.25
N PRO A 83 -7.47 -14.41 -4.80
CA PRO A 83 -7.86 -14.61 -3.40
C PRO A 83 -7.46 -15.96 -2.81
N GLU A 84 -7.47 -17.01 -3.63
CA GLU A 84 -7.11 -18.38 -3.22
C GLU A 84 -5.59 -18.62 -3.22
N ASN A 85 -4.80 -17.66 -3.72
CA ASN A 85 -3.35 -17.78 -3.73
C ASN A 85 -2.77 -17.26 -2.41
N LYS A 86 -1.63 -17.82 -2.01
CA LYS A 86 -0.89 -17.35 -0.82
C LYS A 86 0.12 -16.23 -1.16
N TYR A 87 0.51 -16.13 -2.43
CA TYR A 87 1.47 -15.11 -2.86
C TYR A 87 0.81 -13.74 -2.96
N TYR A 88 1.51 -12.72 -2.47
CA TYR A 88 1.08 -11.33 -2.48
C TYR A 88 2.21 -10.42 -2.95
N PHE A 89 1.83 -9.28 -3.50
CA PHE A 89 2.75 -8.17 -3.71
C PHE A 89 2.88 -7.34 -2.43
N ASN A 90 4.12 -6.90 -2.18
CA ASN A 90 4.46 -5.95 -1.14
C ASN A 90 4.97 -4.68 -1.81
N ILE A 91 4.28 -3.56 -1.63
CA ILE A 91 4.66 -2.24 -2.11
C ILE A 91 4.77 -1.31 -0.90
N GLU A 92 5.97 -0.86 -0.61
CA GLU A 92 6.28 0.10 0.45
C GLU A 92 6.95 1.32 -0.17
N MET A 93 6.55 2.52 0.22
CA MET A 93 7.17 3.77 -0.25
C MET A 93 7.24 4.82 0.84
N ASN A 94 8.40 5.51 0.91
CA ASN A 94 8.59 6.70 1.70
C ASN A 94 8.34 7.99 0.90
N PHE A 95 8.50 9.15 1.53
CA PHE A 95 8.33 10.45 0.88
C PHE A 95 9.32 10.70 -0.27
N ASN A 96 10.53 10.13 -0.22
CA ASN A 96 11.52 10.21 -1.31
C ASN A 96 11.21 9.28 -2.49
N ARG A 97 10.12 8.52 -2.43
CA ARG A 97 9.77 7.47 -3.40
C ARG A 97 10.79 6.33 -3.46
N CYS A 98 11.58 6.16 -2.38
CA CYS A 98 12.30 4.92 -2.18
C CYS A 98 11.28 3.80 -2.07
N ILE A 99 11.37 2.81 -2.96
CA ILE A 99 10.39 1.74 -3.08
C ILE A 99 10.98 0.40 -2.64
N TYR A 100 10.20 -0.34 -1.84
CA TYR A 100 10.31 -1.78 -1.76
C TYR A 100 9.16 -2.38 -2.58
N LEU A 101 9.48 -3.09 -3.65
CA LEU A 101 8.53 -3.82 -4.47
C LEU A 101 8.90 -5.30 -4.39
N GLY A 102 8.06 -6.10 -3.74
CA GLY A 102 8.33 -7.51 -3.51
C GLY A 102 7.16 -8.41 -3.88
N ILE A 103 7.44 -9.69 -4.01
CA ILE A 103 6.46 -10.76 -4.13
C ILE A 103 6.91 -11.95 -3.30
N GLY A 104 6.01 -12.55 -2.55
CA GLY A 104 6.26 -13.71 -1.70
C GLY A 104 5.02 -14.22 -1.02
N SER A 105 5.14 -15.21 -0.15
CA SER A 105 4.02 -15.77 0.62
C SER A 105 4.10 -15.44 2.12
N ASN A 106 5.24 -14.94 2.57
CA ASN A 106 5.50 -14.54 3.95
C ASN A 106 6.77 -13.67 3.99
N ARG A 107 7.12 -13.13 5.16
CA ARG A 107 8.28 -12.27 5.38
C ARG A 107 9.63 -12.88 4.93
N HIS A 108 9.77 -14.19 4.99
CA HIS A 108 11.07 -14.87 4.80
C HIS A 108 11.30 -15.34 3.36
N ASP A 109 10.27 -15.39 2.53
CA ASP A 109 10.36 -15.79 1.12
C ASP A 109 10.11 -14.65 0.12
N LEU A 110 10.11 -13.40 0.60
CA LEU A 110 9.96 -12.24 -0.26
C LEU A 110 11.14 -12.09 -1.23
N CYS A 111 10.81 -12.07 -2.50
CA CYS A 111 11.70 -11.66 -3.57
C CYS A 111 11.54 -10.18 -3.86
N ARG A 112 12.53 -9.35 -3.53
CA ARG A 112 12.54 -7.94 -3.90
C ARG A 112 12.81 -7.78 -5.39
N MET A 113 11.97 -7.01 -6.08
CA MET A 113 12.10 -6.71 -7.50
C MET A 113 12.75 -5.33 -7.67
N ILE A 114 13.98 -5.32 -8.20
CA ILE A 114 14.68 -4.08 -8.54
C ILE A 114 14.37 -3.77 -10.01
N GLN A 115 13.79 -2.60 -10.25
CA GLN A 115 13.41 -2.16 -11.58
C GLN A 115 14.53 -1.31 -12.20
N HIS A 116 14.68 -1.39 -13.52
CA HIS A 116 15.56 -0.50 -14.25
C HIS A 116 15.04 0.95 -14.21
N ASP A 117 13.72 1.11 -14.36
CA ASP A 117 13.05 2.38 -14.15
C ASP A 117 13.10 2.77 -12.67
N LYS A 118 13.53 3.99 -12.39
CA LYS A 118 13.64 4.51 -11.02
C LYS A 118 12.28 4.88 -10.41
N ASN A 119 11.24 4.94 -11.24
CA ASN A 119 9.86 5.20 -10.80
C ASN A 119 8.87 4.28 -11.54
N PRO A 120 8.96 2.95 -11.33
CA PRO A 120 8.24 1.97 -12.13
C PRO A 120 6.72 2.02 -11.98
N LEU A 121 6.23 2.67 -10.92
CA LEU A 121 4.80 2.84 -10.63
C LEU A 121 4.31 4.28 -10.87
N ALA A 122 5.13 5.12 -11.52
CA ALA A 122 4.84 6.54 -11.71
C ALA A 122 4.42 7.25 -10.41
N ALA A 123 5.13 6.97 -9.32
CA ALA A 123 4.82 7.48 -8.00
C ALA A 123 5.09 8.97 -7.87
N GLU A 124 4.18 9.67 -7.23
CA GLU A 124 4.29 11.10 -6.90
C GLU A 124 4.05 11.31 -5.42
N THR A 125 4.84 12.18 -4.80
CA THR A 125 4.68 12.60 -3.41
C THR A 125 4.48 14.10 -3.35
N VAL A 126 3.55 14.53 -2.52
CA VAL A 126 3.23 15.94 -2.31
C VAL A 126 3.20 16.22 -0.82
N LYS A 127 3.95 17.24 -0.36
CA LYS A 127 3.84 17.72 1.01
C LYS A 127 2.55 18.53 1.16
N THR A 128 1.78 18.26 2.21
CA THR A 128 0.59 19.02 2.60
C THR A 128 0.88 19.91 3.80
N GLU A 129 -0.09 20.67 4.26
CA GLU A 129 0.05 21.55 5.42
C GLU A 129 0.38 20.78 6.71
N ASP A 130 -0.27 19.62 6.90
CA ASP A 130 -0.19 18.81 8.11
C ASP A 130 0.42 17.41 7.89
N GLY A 131 0.95 17.14 6.68
CA GLY A 131 1.52 15.84 6.37
C GLY A 131 1.96 15.68 4.91
N TRP A 132 1.53 14.60 4.27
CA TRP A 132 1.90 14.34 2.89
C TRP A 132 0.96 13.35 2.19
N GLN A 133 1.04 13.33 0.87
CA GLN A 133 0.31 12.42 0.00
C GLN A 133 1.27 11.61 -0.86
N LEU A 134 0.87 10.39 -1.19
CA LEU A 134 1.51 9.49 -2.14
C LEU A 134 0.46 9.03 -3.13
N THR A 135 0.76 9.15 -4.42
CA THR A 135 -0.08 8.58 -5.51
C THR A 135 0.80 7.73 -6.40
N TYR A 136 0.31 6.57 -6.82
CA TYR A 136 1.00 5.72 -7.79
C TYR A 136 0.02 4.81 -8.56
N HIS A 137 0.52 4.18 -9.61
CA HIS A 137 -0.29 3.39 -10.53
C HIS A 137 0.33 2.01 -10.74
N ILE A 138 -0.42 0.97 -10.42
CA ILE A 138 0.02 -0.42 -10.59
C ILE A 138 -0.50 -0.90 -11.94
N PRO A 139 0.37 -1.17 -12.95
CA PRO A 139 -0.10 -1.69 -14.23
C PRO A 139 -0.73 -3.07 -14.07
N VAL A 140 -1.92 -3.27 -14.62
CA VAL A 140 -2.57 -4.60 -14.67
C VAL A 140 -1.66 -5.60 -15.38
N ALA A 141 -1.02 -5.18 -16.47
CA ALA A 141 -0.04 -5.99 -17.20
C ALA A 141 1.17 -6.42 -16.35
N PHE A 142 1.57 -5.61 -15.34
CA PHE A 142 2.61 -6.01 -14.40
C PHE A 142 2.14 -7.15 -13.50
N ILE A 143 0.93 -7.05 -12.94
CA ILE A 143 0.34 -8.11 -12.12
C ILE A 143 0.21 -9.40 -12.91
N GLN A 144 -0.22 -9.33 -14.17
CA GLN A 144 -0.42 -10.47 -15.06
C GLN A 144 0.87 -11.22 -15.42
N ARG A 145 2.05 -10.62 -15.23
CA ARG A 145 3.33 -11.36 -15.38
C ARG A 145 3.49 -12.47 -14.35
N PHE A 146 2.87 -12.32 -13.19
CA PHE A 146 2.94 -13.26 -12.06
C PHE A 146 1.62 -14.03 -11.86
N PHE A 147 0.50 -13.39 -12.20
CA PHE A 147 -0.85 -13.91 -12.10
C PHE A 147 -1.58 -13.69 -13.44
N PRO A 148 -1.33 -14.54 -14.46
CA PRO A 148 -1.85 -14.32 -15.82
C PRO A 148 -3.38 -14.25 -15.90
N GLU A 149 -4.09 -14.86 -14.95
CA GLU A 149 -5.55 -14.91 -14.89
C GLU A 149 -6.18 -13.68 -14.22
N PHE A 150 -5.35 -12.81 -13.61
CA PHE A 150 -5.84 -11.61 -12.94
C PHE A 150 -6.49 -10.65 -13.92
N LYS A 151 -7.67 -10.11 -13.53
CA LYS A 151 -8.38 -9.06 -14.26
C LYS A 151 -8.90 -8.03 -13.29
N ALA A 152 -8.66 -6.77 -13.62
CA ALA A 152 -9.28 -5.63 -12.93
C ALA A 152 -10.62 -5.33 -13.60
N GLU A 153 -11.67 -6.09 -13.27
CA GLU A 153 -13.00 -5.95 -13.86
C GLU A 153 -14.09 -6.08 -12.81
N SER A 154 -15.28 -5.53 -13.10
CA SER A 154 -16.44 -5.59 -12.20
C SER A 154 -16.74 -7.03 -11.77
N GLY A 155 -16.98 -7.21 -10.47
CA GLY A 155 -17.21 -8.51 -9.85
C GLY A 155 -15.95 -9.29 -9.47
N ALA A 156 -14.77 -8.87 -9.92
CA ALA A 156 -13.51 -9.44 -9.43
C ALA A 156 -13.24 -9.06 -7.96
N MET A 157 -12.46 -9.87 -7.28
CA MET A 157 -12.06 -9.63 -5.89
C MET A 157 -10.59 -10.00 -5.70
N MET A 158 -9.88 -9.18 -4.95
CA MET A 158 -8.56 -9.48 -4.41
C MET A 158 -8.56 -9.32 -2.89
N ARG A 159 -7.52 -9.79 -2.21
CA ARG A 159 -7.30 -9.53 -0.79
C ARG A 159 -6.15 -8.57 -0.63
N GLY A 160 -6.18 -7.73 0.40
CA GLY A 160 -5.07 -6.82 0.68
C GLY A 160 -5.19 -6.14 2.03
N ASN A 161 -4.12 -5.47 2.42
CA ASN A 161 -4.11 -4.62 3.60
C ASN A 161 -3.26 -3.37 3.33
N PHE A 162 -3.54 -2.33 4.08
CA PHE A 162 -2.87 -1.04 3.97
C PHE A 162 -2.24 -0.70 5.31
N TYR A 163 -1.03 -0.13 5.24
CA TYR A 163 -0.26 0.14 6.42
C TYR A 163 0.35 1.54 6.37
N LYS A 164 0.56 2.09 7.55
CA LYS A 164 1.39 3.25 7.80
C LYS A 164 2.40 2.89 8.86
N CYS A 165 3.67 3.04 8.56
CA CYS A 165 4.73 2.76 9.52
C CYS A 165 5.83 3.81 9.52
N GLY A 166 6.77 3.65 10.45
CA GLY A 166 7.94 4.50 10.59
C GLY A 166 8.85 3.99 11.68
N ASP A 167 9.71 3.00 11.35
CA ASP A 167 10.56 2.34 12.35
C ASP A 167 11.52 3.31 13.07
N PHE A 168 12.07 4.29 12.34
CA PHE A 168 13.07 5.22 12.85
C PHE A 168 12.62 6.68 12.83
N THR A 169 11.30 6.91 12.72
CA THR A 169 10.72 8.24 12.91
C THR A 169 10.88 8.71 14.34
N VAL A 170 10.65 10.00 14.60
CA VAL A 170 10.73 10.58 15.96
C VAL A 170 9.84 9.81 16.95
N GLN A 171 8.72 9.32 16.49
CA GLN A 171 7.83 8.44 17.23
C GLN A 171 7.50 7.21 16.36
N PRO A 172 8.20 6.08 16.57
CA PRO A 172 7.92 4.84 15.85
C PRO A 172 6.45 4.44 15.97
N HIS A 173 5.87 3.98 14.85
CA HIS A 173 4.45 3.68 14.80
C HIS A 173 4.12 2.63 13.75
N TYR A 174 3.01 1.89 14.02
CA TYR A 174 2.44 0.90 13.11
C TYR A 174 0.92 1.01 13.12
N TYR A 175 0.35 1.33 11.96
CA TYR A 175 -1.10 1.36 11.75
C TYR A 175 -1.49 0.44 10.63
N THR A 176 -2.64 -0.20 10.77
CA THR A 176 -3.20 -1.12 9.78
C THR A 176 -4.63 -0.72 9.43
N TRP A 177 -5.04 -1.00 8.21
CA TRP A 177 -6.45 -0.91 7.83
C TRP A 177 -7.23 -2.10 8.41
N ASN A 178 -6.85 -3.34 8.10
CA ASN A 178 -7.46 -4.51 8.73
C ASN A 178 -6.56 -4.98 9.87
N PRO A 179 -7.08 -5.10 11.11
CA PRO A 179 -6.29 -5.49 12.27
C PRO A 179 -5.59 -6.83 12.10
N ILE A 180 -4.40 -6.94 12.66
CA ILE A 180 -3.60 -8.16 12.73
C ILE A 180 -3.59 -8.65 14.18
N GLU A 181 -3.84 -9.93 14.40
CA GLU A 181 -3.74 -10.54 15.72
C GLU A 181 -2.31 -11.03 15.98
N GLY A 182 -1.78 -10.74 17.16
CA GLY A 182 -0.44 -11.16 17.58
C GLY A 182 0.33 -10.09 18.32
N ASP A 183 1.30 -10.52 19.13
CA ASP A 183 2.07 -9.65 20.03
C ASP A 183 3.34 -9.07 19.36
N LYS A 184 3.68 -9.55 18.17
CA LYS A 184 4.87 -9.11 17.42
C LYS A 184 4.47 -8.37 16.16
N ALA A 185 5.15 -7.25 15.91
CA ALA A 185 4.94 -6.47 14.71
C ALA A 185 5.30 -7.28 13.45
N ASP A 186 4.27 -7.64 12.68
CA ASP A 186 4.42 -8.33 11.41
C ASP A 186 3.25 -8.03 10.47
N PHE A 187 3.50 -7.27 9.42
CA PHE A 187 2.52 -6.97 8.36
C PHE A 187 2.37 -8.09 7.32
N HIS A 188 3.29 -9.07 7.33
CA HIS A 188 3.37 -10.12 6.30
C HIS A 188 2.45 -11.33 6.55
N LEU A 189 1.41 -11.14 7.34
CA LEU A 189 0.41 -12.15 7.69
C LEU A 189 -0.81 -12.00 6.77
N SER A 190 -0.74 -12.62 5.59
CA SER A 190 -1.77 -12.46 4.54
C SER A 190 -3.15 -13.03 4.91
N GLU A 191 -3.26 -13.85 5.94
CA GLU A 191 -4.54 -14.29 6.51
C GLU A 191 -5.37 -13.16 7.09
N TYR A 192 -4.73 -12.04 7.48
CA TYR A 192 -5.41 -10.83 7.96
C TYR A 192 -5.68 -9.80 6.86
N PHE A 193 -5.49 -10.13 5.59
CA PHE A 193 -5.86 -9.23 4.51
C PHE A 193 -7.37 -9.10 4.38
N GLY A 194 -7.86 -7.87 4.29
CA GLY A 194 -9.25 -7.55 4.00
C GLY A 194 -9.63 -7.87 2.56
N LYS A 195 -10.91 -7.72 2.24
CA LYS A 195 -11.47 -7.99 0.91
C LYS A 195 -11.60 -6.71 0.10
N LEU A 196 -11.12 -6.73 -1.13
CA LEU A 196 -11.12 -5.61 -2.06
C LEU A 196 -11.91 -6.03 -3.31
N TYR A 197 -13.11 -5.47 -3.48
CA TYR A 197 -14.03 -5.82 -4.57
C TYR A 197 -13.96 -4.75 -5.68
N PHE A 198 -13.84 -5.18 -6.91
CA PHE A 198 -13.94 -4.30 -8.08
C PHE A 198 -15.42 -4.05 -8.41
N GLU A 199 -15.79 -2.74 -8.48
CA GLU A 199 -17.15 -2.29 -8.85
C GLU A 199 -17.54 -2.67 -10.26
#